data_6ce1285a4b988242e4d4547ad7b0f5eb
#
_entry.id   6ce1285a4b988242e4d4547ad7b0f5eb
#
_cell.length_a   1.000
_cell.length_b   1.000
_cell.length_c   1.000
_cell.angle_alpha   90.00
_cell.angle_beta   90.00
_cell.angle_gamma   90.00
#
_symmetry.space_group_name_H-M   'P 1'
#
loop_
_entity.id
_entity.type
_entity.pdbx_description
1 polymer ?
#
loop_
_entity_poly.entity_id
_entity_poly.type
_entity_poly.pdbx_seq_one_letter_code
_entity_poly.pdbx_strand_id
1 'polypeptide(L)'
;MPSFGDALSKDDIASAVGYVRSFCTSRKWPQGDLNFPRAFFTEKAFPENEAVWTTSVAGGDEKSVGNTLVYERRFGARTQMEAVVPLNFQQTSAGAAWSQGLGDIAFAVKHAFYSSMKTGRIAAAGAEVALPTGNESTGLGNGFTVFEPFAMWGQMLPKNSFLQMHGGAELPSDSTKGSKELYLRTAFGTTFAANRGFGRSWTPQVEVLWARPEGGSSEWDVVPQLQVSLSKLQHVLVAGGVRIPVNARGERHPEALVYLLWDWFDGGFFEFWK
;
A
#
# COMPACT_ATOMS: atom_id res chain seq x y z
N MET A 1 -15.10 18.54 19.94
CA MET A 1 -14.78 18.03 21.30
C MET A 1 -13.74 18.97 21.88
N PRO A 2 -13.90 19.46 23.12
CA PRO A 2 -12.86 20.27 23.75
C PRO A 2 -11.59 19.45 23.98
N SER A 3 -10.44 20.13 23.95
CA SER A 3 -9.16 19.49 24.27
C SER A 3 -9.09 19.23 25.78
N PHE A 4 -8.82 18.01 26.18
CA PHE A 4 -8.63 17.66 27.59
C PHE A 4 -7.14 17.76 28.03
N GLY A 5 -6.24 18.13 27.10
CA GLY A 5 -4.80 18.16 27.37
C GLY A 5 -4.35 19.18 28.41
N ASP A 6 -5.18 20.20 28.67
CA ASP A 6 -4.92 21.23 29.67
C ASP A 6 -5.72 20.99 30.97
N ALA A 7 -6.70 20.08 30.96
CA ALA A 7 -7.60 19.77 32.08
C ALA A 7 -7.24 18.47 32.80
N LEU A 8 -6.49 17.56 32.18
CA LEU A 8 -6.12 16.27 32.74
C LEU A 8 -4.60 16.08 32.70
N SER A 9 -4.07 15.43 33.74
CA SER A 9 -2.66 15.03 33.76
C SER A 9 -2.36 13.97 32.67
N LYS A 10 -1.10 13.81 32.33
CA LYS A 10 -0.70 12.76 31.38
C LYS A 10 -1.08 11.36 31.87
N ASP A 11 -1.03 11.14 33.19
CA ASP A 11 -1.34 9.84 33.82
C ASP A 11 -2.86 9.59 33.80
N ASP A 12 -3.68 10.63 33.99
CA ASP A 12 -5.15 10.53 33.87
C ASP A 12 -5.55 10.22 32.43
N ILE A 13 -4.92 10.86 31.45
CA ILE A 13 -5.17 10.59 30.03
C ILE A 13 -4.73 9.14 29.69
N ALA A 14 -3.56 8.71 30.16
CA ALA A 14 -3.09 7.34 29.93
C ALA A 14 -4.02 6.30 30.59
N SER A 15 -4.50 6.59 31.79
CA SER A 15 -5.45 5.73 32.51
C SER A 15 -6.81 5.67 31.81
N ALA A 16 -7.33 6.80 31.34
CA ALA A 16 -8.58 6.87 30.57
C ALA A 16 -8.47 6.10 29.23
N VAL A 17 -7.35 6.27 28.52
CA VAL A 17 -7.07 5.52 27.28
C VAL A 17 -6.94 4.02 27.57
N GLY A 18 -6.25 3.63 28.65
CA GLY A 18 -6.12 2.25 29.09
C GLY A 18 -7.49 1.63 29.42
N TYR A 19 -8.36 2.40 30.08
CA TYR A 19 -9.73 1.97 30.41
C TYR A 19 -10.57 1.79 29.15
N VAL A 20 -10.57 2.74 28.23
CA VAL A 20 -11.32 2.60 26.94
C VAL A 20 -10.80 1.41 26.15
N ARG A 21 -9.49 1.20 26.10
CA ARG A 21 -8.89 0.02 25.47
C ARG A 21 -9.27 -1.31 26.12
N SER A 22 -9.60 -1.31 27.42
CA SER A 22 -10.06 -2.52 28.11
C SER A 22 -11.45 -2.97 27.67
N PHE A 23 -12.25 -2.11 27.03
CA PHE A 23 -13.53 -2.49 26.45
C PHE A 23 -13.38 -3.37 25.22
N CYS A 24 -12.26 -3.28 24.52
CA CYS A 24 -11.95 -4.15 23.40
C CYS A 24 -11.43 -5.50 23.92
N THR A 25 -12.32 -6.38 24.29
CA THR A 25 -12.00 -7.72 24.83
C THR A 25 -11.61 -8.73 23.75
N SER A 26 -11.83 -8.41 22.48
CA SER A 26 -11.57 -9.32 21.37
C SER A 26 -10.08 -9.35 21.01
N ARG A 27 -9.40 -10.41 21.43
CA ARG A 27 -8.03 -10.74 20.96
C ARG A 27 -7.95 -11.16 19.49
N LYS A 28 -9.11 -11.26 18.83
CA LYS A 28 -9.21 -11.71 17.43
C LYS A 28 -8.81 -10.61 16.42
N TRP A 29 -8.96 -9.34 16.78
CA TRP A 29 -8.68 -8.21 15.92
C TRP A 29 -7.25 -7.70 16.10
N PRO A 30 -6.50 -7.44 15.03
CA PRO A 30 -5.31 -6.61 15.14
C PRO A 30 -5.68 -5.24 15.71
N GLN A 31 -4.87 -4.69 16.59
CA GLN A 31 -5.15 -3.38 17.16
C GLN A 31 -4.77 -2.28 16.18
N GLY A 32 -5.56 -1.22 16.10
CA GLY A 32 -5.41 -0.12 15.15
C GLY A 32 -4.06 0.58 15.17
N ASP A 33 -3.34 0.56 16.31
CA ASP A 33 -1.98 1.08 16.39
C ASP A 33 -0.98 0.33 15.50
N LEU A 34 -1.32 -0.90 15.04
CA LEU A 34 -0.54 -1.69 14.08
C LEU A 34 -0.95 -1.44 12.62
N ASN A 35 -1.90 -0.53 12.39
CA ASN A 35 -2.25 -0.03 11.08
C ASN A 35 -1.31 1.11 10.70
N PHE A 36 -0.21 0.77 10.04
CA PHE A 36 0.78 1.75 9.61
C PHE A 36 0.32 2.49 8.35
N PRO A 37 0.85 3.70 8.09
CA PRO A 37 0.57 4.44 6.87
C PRO A 37 0.87 3.63 5.60
N ARG A 38 0.02 3.76 4.58
CA ARG A 38 0.20 3.10 3.29
C ARG A 38 1.38 3.72 2.55
N ALA A 39 2.22 2.88 1.99
CA ALA A 39 3.24 3.24 1.02
C ALA A 39 2.74 3.00 -0.42
N PHE A 40 3.48 3.41 -1.46
CA PHE A 40 3.05 3.19 -2.85
C PHE A 40 3.11 1.71 -3.27
N PHE A 41 4.17 1.01 -2.88
CA PHE A 41 4.44 -0.36 -3.32
C PHE A 41 4.48 -1.37 -2.19
N THR A 42 4.86 -0.95 -0.97
CA THR A 42 4.90 -1.82 0.20
C THR A 42 3.53 -1.88 0.83
N GLU A 43 2.84 -2.98 0.67
CA GLU A 43 1.53 -3.19 1.28
C GLU A 43 1.61 -3.45 2.79
N LYS A 44 0.51 -3.11 3.46
CA LYS A 44 0.36 -3.27 4.91
C LYS A 44 -0.06 -4.69 5.28
N ALA A 45 0.54 -5.22 6.35
CA ALA A 45 0.08 -6.48 6.95
C ALA A 45 -1.29 -6.34 7.65
N PHE A 46 -1.73 -5.12 7.97
CA PHE A 46 -3.02 -4.85 8.61
C PHE A 46 -4.16 -5.01 7.60
N PRO A 47 -5.25 -5.73 7.95
CA PRO A 47 -6.41 -5.86 7.05
C PRO A 47 -7.25 -4.58 7.07
N GLU A 48 -7.62 -4.09 5.89
CA GLU A 48 -8.26 -2.80 5.67
C GLU A 48 -9.66 -2.86 5.09
N ASN A 49 -10.36 -1.74 5.23
CA ASN A 49 -11.55 -1.38 4.47
C ASN A 49 -11.25 -0.03 3.79
N GLU A 50 -10.59 -0.05 2.66
CA GLU A 50 -10.19 1.19 1.98
C GLU A 50 -10.32 1.10 0.46
N ALA A 51 -10.38 2.26 -0.19
CA ALA A 51 -10.19 2.40 -1.62
C ALA A 51 -9.04 3.35 -1.90
N VAL A 52 -8.19 2.99 -2.83
CA VAL A 52 -7.02 3.76 -3.20
C VAL A 52 -7.01 3.97 -4.70
N TRP A 53 -6.93 5.22 -5.11
CA TRP A 53 -6.68 5.59 -6.50
C TRP A 53 -5.25 6.09 -6.62
N THR A 54 -4.42 5.35 -7.33
CA THR A 54 -3.03 5.72 -7.59
C THR A 54 -2.88 6.14 -9.05
N THR A 55 -2.20 7.26 -9.29
CA THR A 55 -1.76 7.70 -10.61
C THR A 55 -0.24 7.70 -10.65
N SER A 56 0.32 7.12 -11.69
CA SER A 56 1.74 7.13 -11.99
C SER A 56 2.01 7.80 -13.33
N VAL A 57 3.11 8.52 -13.44
CA VAL A 57 3.55 9.18 -14.68
C VAL A 57 5.01 8.88 -14.91
N ALA A 58 5.29 8.10 -15.94
CA ALA A 58 6.65 7.83 -16.39
C ALA A 58 6.96 8.61 -17.68
N GLY A 59 8.19 9.15 -17.71
CA GLY A 59 8.74 9.85 -18.87
C GLY A 59 9.77 8.99 -19.60
N GLY A 60 10.39 9.55 -20.63
CA GLY A 60 11.39 8.87 -21.46
C GLY A 60 10.90 8.70 -22.88
N ASP A 61 11.51 7.73 -23.58
CA ASP A 61 11.11 7.38 -24.96
C ASP A 61 9.76 6.68 -25.00
N GLU A 62 9.45 5.91 -23.97
CA GLU A 62 8.16 5.30 -23.70
C GLU A 62 7.46 6.07 -22.57
N LYS A 63 6.39 6.77 -22.91
CA LYS A 63 5.64 7.57 -21.94
C LYS A 63 4.43 6.80 -21.47
N SER A 64 4.15 6.84 -20.17
CA SER A 64 2.96 6.21 -19.63
C SER A 64 2.30 7.05 -18.54
N VAL A 65 0.99 6.93 -18.47
CA VAL A 65 0.17 7.37 -17.34
C VAL A 65 -0.63 6.16 -16.89
N GLY A 66 -0.24 5.60 -15.77
CA GLY A 66 -0.96 4.50 -15.13
C GLY A 66 -1.94 5.04 -14.10
N ASN A 67 -3.13 4.48 -14.06
CA ASN A 67 -4.08 4.69 -12.97
C ASN A 67 -4.48 3.32 -12.43
N THR A 68 -4.47 3.16 -11.12
CA THR A 68 -4.86 1.91 -10.48
C THR A 68 -5.87 2.21 -9.40
N LEU A 69 -7.03 1.58 -9.48
CA LEU A 69 -8.01 1.55 -8.40
C LEU A 69 -7.83 0.24 -7.63
N VAL A 70 -7.50 0.36 -6.35
CA VAL A 70 -7.45 -0.75 -5.40
C VAL A 70 -8.66 -0.63 -4.48
N TYR A 71 -9.43 -1.70 -4.36
CA TYR A 71 -10.53 -1.80 -3.42
C TYR A 71 -10.26 -2.93 -2.45
N GLU A 72 -10.16 -2.59 -1.17
CA GLU A 72 -9.87 -3.51 -0.09
C GLU A 72 -11.09 -3.67 0.82
N ARG A 73 -11.45 -4.89 1.13
CA ARG A 73 -12.56 -5.21 2.02
C ARG A 73 -12.15 -6.26 3.04
N ARG A 74 -12.30 -5.90 4.30
CA ARG A 74 -12.12 -6.83 5.40
C ARG A 74 -13.23 -7.87 5.43
N PHE A 75 -12.84 -9.13 5.59
CA PHE A 75 -13.73 -10.26 5.75
C PHE A 75 -13.41 -10.96 7.08
N GLY A 76 -14.25 -10.76 8.08
CA GLY A 76 -13.94 -11.12 9.46
C GLY A 76 -12.87 -10.24 10.08
N ALA A 77 -12.23 -10.74 11.13
CA ALA A 77 -11.33 -9.93 11.95
C ALA A 77 -9.93 -9.73 11.36
N ARG A 78 -9.46 -10.68 10.56
CA ARG A 78 -8.05 -10.78 10.17
C ARG A 78 -7.82 -11.00 8.67
N THR A 79 -8.88 -11.21 7.91
CA THR A 79 -8.79 -11.48 6.48
C THR A 79 -9.26 -10.27 5.69
N GLN A 80 -8.60 -9.98 4.61
CA GLN A 80 -8.95 -8.96 3.63
C GLN A 80 -9.03 -9.61 2.26
N MET A 81 -10.01 -9.17 1.48
CA MET A 81 -10.07 -9.38 0.04
C MET A 81 -9.75 -8.07 -0.66
N GLU A 82 -9.12 -8.17 -1.81
CA GLU A 82 -8.71 -7.03 -2.61
C GLU A 82 -9.07 -7.25 -4.08
N ALA A 83 -9.42 -6.15 -4.75
CA ALA A 83 -9.57 -6.10 -6.19
C ALA A 83 -8.75 -4.93 -6.74
N VAL A 84 -7.92 -5.19 -7.74
CA VAL A 84 -7.06 -4.21 -8.40
C VAL A 84 -7.50 -4.04 -9.83
N VAL A 85 -7.81 -2.80 -10.22
CA VAL A 85 -8.28 -2.46 -11.58
C VAL A 85 -7.37 -1.38 -12.16
N PRO A 86 -6.42 -1.75 -13.04
CA PRO A 86 -5.56 -0.79 -13.72
C PRO A 86 -6.22 -0.22 -14.97
N LEU A 87 -6.01 1.09 -15.19
CA LEU A 87 -6.40 1.82 -16.40
C LEU A 87 -5.18 2.59 -16.91
N ASN A 88 -4.64 2.17 -18.02
CA ASN A 88 -3.37 2.66 -18.53
C ASN A 88 -3.50 3.43 -19.83
N PHE A 89 -2.63 4.45 -19.96
CA PHE A 89 -2.40 5.24 -21.17
C PHE A 89 -0.90 5.17 -21.45
N GLN A 90 -0.49 4.71 -22.62
CA GLN A 90 0.94 4.53 -22.90
C GLN A 90 1.29 4.74 -24.37
N GLN A 91 2.55 5.12 -24.59
CA GLN A 91 3.23 5.11 -25.89
C GLN A 91 4.29 4.02 -25.87
N THR A 92 4.27 3.11 -26.83
CA THR A 92 5.24 2.00 -26.93
C THR A 92 6.59 2.43 -27.52
N SER A 93 6.69 3.64 -28.05
CA SER A 93 7.92 4.25 -28.53
C SER A 93 7.73 5.76 -28.71
N ALA A 94 8.84 6.49 -28.82
CA ALA A 94 8.82 7.93 -29.07
C ALA A 94 8.02 8.30 -30.34
N GLY A 95 6.96 9.09 -30.19
CA GLY A 95 6.10 9.53 -31.28
C GLY A 95 5.04 8.52 -31.75
N ALA A 96 4.96 7.34 -31.13
CA ALA A 96 3.87 6.40 -31.39
C ALA A 96 2.51 6.96 -30.95
N ALA A 97 1.42 6.42 -31.50
CA ALA A 97 0.09 6.74 -31.01
C ALA A 97 -0.10 6.23 -29.56
N TRP A 98 -0.89 6.96 -28.78
CA TRP A 98 -1.27 6.51 -27.44
C TRP A 98 -2.23 5.34 -27.50
N SER A 99 -1.92 4.27 -26.79
CA SER A 99 -2.84 3.18 -26.46
C SER A 99 -3.46 3.42 -25.10
N GLN A 100 -4.73 3.10 -24.95
CA GLN A 100 -5.44 3.25 -23.67
C GLN A 100 -6.41 2.10 -23.45
N GLY A 101 -6.62 1.74 -22.18
CA GLY A 101 -7.58 0.71 -21.81
C GLY A 101 -7.33 0.14 -20.42
N LEU A 102 -8.13 -0.86 -20.06
CA LEU A 102 -7.94 -1.63 -18.85
C LEU A 102 -6.71 -2.53 -18.99
N GLY A 103 -5.97 -2.66 -17.91
CA GLY A 103 -4.91 -3.65 -17.76
C GLY A 103 -5.44 -4.99 -17.25
N ASP A 104 -4.54 -5.79 -16.71
CA ASP A 104 -4.87 -7.08 -16.10
C ASP A 104 -5.48 -6.84 -14.72
N ILE A 105 -6.73 -7.27 -14.53
CA ILE A 105 -7.43 -7.14 -13.24
C ILE A 105 -6.90 -8.21 -12.30
N ALA A 106 -6.60 -7.82 -11.05
CA ALA A 106 -6.13 -8.74 -10.05
C ALA A 106 -7.08 -8.85 -8.85
N PHE A 107 -7.03 -10.00 -8.20
CA PHE A 107 -7.74 -10.29 -6.96
C PHE A 107 -6.79 -10.90 -5.95
N ALA A 108 -6.79 -10.38 -4.73
CA ALA A 108 -5.95 -10.87 -3.65
C ALA A 108 -6.76 -11.26 -2.41
N VAL A 109 -6.17 -12.16 -1.63
CA VAL A 109 -6.62 -12.48 -0.27
C VAL A 109 -5.42 -12.46 0.64
N LYS A 110 -5.54 -11.74 1.76
CA LYS A 110 -4.52 -11.60 2.79
C LYS A 110 -5.10 -11.97 4.15
N HIS A 111 -4.30 -12.67 4.98
CA HIS A 111 -4.68 -13.04 6.34
C HIS A 111 -3.59 -12.65 7.34
N ALA A 112 -3.94 -11.81 8.34
CA ALA A 112 -3.06 -11.43 9.44
C ALA A 112 -3.03 -12.56 10.49
N PHE A 113 -2.05 -13.43 10.39
CA PHE A 113 -1.91 -14.60 11.29
C PHE A 113 -1.26 -14.27 12.62
N TYR A 114 -0.52 -13.17 12.70
CA TYR A 114 0.13 -12.71 13.93
C TYR A 114 -0.05 -11.21 14.15
N SER A 115 -0.36 -10.82 15.38
CA SER A 115 -0.33 -9.41 15.81
C SER A 115 -0.07 -9.33 17.32
N SER A 116 0.76 -8.38 17.75
CA SER A 116 1.07 -8.17 19.17
C SER A 116 1.43 -6.71 19.45
N MET A 117 0.64 -6.03 20.25
CA MET A 117 0.96 -4.69 20.76
C MET A 117 2.15 -4.68 21.72
N LYS A 118 2.36 -5.77 22.47
CA LYS A 118 3.51 -5.90 23.36
C LYS A 118 4.85 -5.77 22.63
N THR A 119 4.91 -6.33 21.43
CA THR A 119 6.11 -6.28 20.57
C THR A 119 6.00 -5.25 19.46
N GLY A 120 4.82 -4.62 19.27
CA GLY A 120 4.55 -3.67 18.20
C GLY A 120 4.62 -4.30 16.80
N ARG A 121 4.27 -5.60 16.66
CA ARG A 121 4.46 -6.36 15.42
C ARG A 121 3.15 -6.90 14.87
N ILE A 122 3.10 -6.95 13.55
CA ILE A 122 2.03 -7.61 12.79
C ILE A 122 2.64 -8.38 11.63
N ALA A 123 2.07 -9.55 11.30
CA ALA A 123 2.47 -10.33 10.13
C ALA A 123 1.23 -10.89 9.42
N ALA A 124 1.26 -10.88 8.11
CA ALA A 124 0.23 -11.41 7.24
C ALA A 124 0.87 -12.21 6.10
N ALA A 125 0.07 -13.08 5.51
CA ALA A 125 0.43 -13.77 4.27
C ALA A 125 -0.82 -13.86 3.39
N GLY A 126 -0.61 -13.99 2.09
CA GLY A 126 -1.69 -14.04 1.12
C GLY A 126 -1.21 -14.47 -0.26
N ALA A 127 -2.12 -14.32 -1.19
CA ALA A 127 -1.82 -14.51 -2.60
C ALA A 127 -2.71 -13.60 -3.45
N GLU A 128 -2.18 -13.18 -4.58
CA GLU A 128 -2.88 -12.45 -5.63
C GLU A 128 -2.91 -13.30 -6.92
N VAL A 129 -3.95 -13.09 -7.71
CA VAL A 129 -4.08 -13.65 -9.07
C VAL A 129 -4.42 -12.50 -10.00
N ALA A 130 -3.51 -12.15 -10.90
CA ALA A 130 -3.77 -11.23 -12.00
C ALA A 130 -4.25 -12.01 -13.24
N LEU A 131 -5.41 -11.62 -13.76
CA LEU A 131 -6.07 -12.26 -14.89
C LEU A 131 -5.75 -11.51 -16.19
N PRO A 132 -5.56 -12.19 -17.34
CA PRO A 132 -5.20 -11.56 -18.60
C PRO A 132 -6.41 -10.85 -19.25
N THR A 133 -6.91 -9.81 -18.59
CA THR A 133 -8.06 -9.02 -19.05
C THR A 133 -7.66 -7.82 -19.90
N GLY A 134 -6.39 -7.39 -19.79
CA GLY A 134 -5.81 -6.34 -20.60
C GLY A 134 -5.53 -6.79 -22.03
N ASN A 135 -5.32 -5.84 -22.91
CA ASN A 135 -5.04 -6.13 -24.32
C ASN A 135 -3.53 -6.31 -24.53
N GLU A 136 -3.08 -7.57 -24.70
CA GLU A 136 -1.68 -7.93 -24.95
C GLU A 136 -1.12 -7.23 -26.23
N SER A 137 -1.91 -7.13 -27.29
CA SER A 137 -1.43 -6.57 -28.56
C SER A 137 -1.12 -5.06 -28.50
N THR A 138 -1.67 -4.37 -27.52
CA THR A 138 -1.41 -2.94 -27.25
C THR A 138 -0.51 -2.71 -26.03
N GLY A 139 0.02 -3.79 -25.44
CA GLY A 139 0.87 -3.74 -24.25
C GLY A 139 0.13 -3.39 -22.95
N LEU A 140 -1.20 -3.43 -22.93
CA LEU A 140 -2.01 -3.11 -21.75
C LEU A 140 -2.27 -4.33 -20.85
N GLY A 141 -1.89 -5.52 -21.26
CA GLY A 141 -1.97 -6.75 -20.49
C GLY A 141 -0.91 -7.76 -20.87
N ASN A 142 -0.65 -8.72 -19.99
CA ASN A 142 0.40 -9.73 -20.17
C ASN A 142 -0.01 -10.87 -21.12
N GLY A 143 -1.32 -11.09 -21.31
CA GLY A 143 -1.84 -12.20 -22.10
C GLY A 143 -1.74 -13.57 -21.43
N PHE A 144 -1.38 -13.61 -20.14
CA PHE A 144 -1.33 -14.81 -19.30
C PHE A 144 -1.68 -14.45 -17.84
N THR A 145 -2.06 -15.46 -17.06
CA THR A 145 -2.33 -15.29 -15.62
C THR A 145 -1.03 -15.25 -14.83
N VAL A 146 -0.93 -14.35 -13.85
CA VAL A 146 0.17 -14.32 -12.88
C VAL A 146 -0.38 -14.71 -11.52
N PHE A 147 0.28 -15.62 -10.82
CA PHE A 147 0.02 -15.97 -9.43
C PHE A 147 1.13 -15.42 -8.56
N GLU A 148 0.75 -14.65 -7.52
CA GLU A 148 1.69 -13.97 -6.64
C GLU A 148 1.45 -14.34 -5.18
N PRO A 149 2.12 -15.36 -4.62
CA PRO A 149 2.17 -15.62 -3.18
C PRO A 149 3.05 -14.58 -2.50
N PHE A 150 2.59 -14.03 -1.38
CA PHE A 150 3.31 -12.99 -0.65
C PHE A 150 3.23 -13.13 0.87
N ALA A 151 4.14 -12.47 1.56
CA ALA A 151 4.14 -12.29 2.99
C ALA A 151 4.49 -10.84 3.35
N MET A 152 3.90 -10.36 4.44
CA MET A 152 4.04 -9.00 4.92
C MET A 152 4.38 -8.98 6.40
N TRP A 153 5.16 -7.99 6.79
CA TRP A 153 5.52 -7.77 8.17
C TRP A 153 5.56 -6.27 8.48
N GLY A 154 5.10 -5.91 9.68
CA GLY A 154 5.13 -4.55 10.17
C GLY A 154 5.65 -4.47 11.59
N GLN A 155 6.43 -3.43 11.89
CA GLN A 155 7.01 -3.14 13.18
C GLN A 155 6.77 -1.69 13.57
N MET A 156 6.12 -1.49 14.71
CA MET A 156 6.08 -0.21 15.39
C MET A 156 7.45 0.13 15.96
N LEU A 157 7.91 1.33 15.74
CA LEU A 157 9.16 1.87 16.23
C LEU A 157 8.89 3.06 17.17
N PRO A 158 9.88 3.50 18.00
CA PRO A 158 9.72 4.69 18.82
C PRO A 158 9.40 5.96 18.03
N LYS A 159 8.78 6.94 18.70
CA LYS A 159 8.47 8.27 18.14
C LYS A 159 7.52 8.23 16.92
N ASN A 160 6.51 7.36 16.97
CA ASN A 160 5.52 7.17 15.88
C ASN A 160 6.17 6.78 14.54
N SER A 161 7.33 6.15 14.58
CA SER A 161 7.98 5.59 13.40
C SER A 161 7.54 4.15 13.19
N PHE A 162 7.70 3.66 11.99
CA PHE A 162 7.35 2.29 11.62
C PHE A 162 8.29 1.74 10.54
N LEU A 163 8.31 0.43 10.46
CA LEU A 163 8.95 -0.32 9.37
C LEU A 163 7.95 -1.33 8.85
N GLN A 164 7.80 -1.41 7.54
CA GLN A 164 6.97 -2.40 6.85
C GLN A 164 7.82 -3.13 5.81
N MET A 165 7.53 -4.41 5.62
CA MET A 165 8.17 -5.25 4.61
C MET A 165 7.08 -6.06 3.90
N HIS A 166 7.22 -6.21 2.60
CA HIS A 166 6.36 -6.98 1.73
C HIS A 166 7.25 -7.74 0.74
N GLY A 167 7.21 -9.03 0.75
CA GLY A 167 7.99 -9.87 -0.15
C GLY A 167 7.16 -10.98 -0.73
N GLY A 168 7.46 -11.36 -1.96
CA GLY A 168 6.71 -12.37 -2.70
C GLY A 168 7.42 -12.85 -3.95
N ALA A 169 6.68 -13.59 -4.75
CA ALA A 169 7.14 -14.09 -6.03
C ALA A 169 6.01 -13.97 -7.06
N GLU A 170 6.32 -13.41 -8.22
CA GLU A 170 5.44 -13.44 -9.39
C GLU A 170 5.70 -14.71 -10.19
N LEU A 171 4.64 -15.49 -10.41
CA LEU A 171 4.69 -16.79 -11.06
C LEU A 171 3.76 -16.79 -12.28
N PRO A 172 4.28 -16.49 -13.48
CA PRO A 172 3.47 -16.50 -14.70
C PRO A 172 3.01 -17.93 -15.04
N SER A 173 1.77 -18.06 -15.50
CA SER A 173 1.20 -19.33 -15.97
C SER A 173 1.82 -19.81 -17.28
N ASP A 174 2.40 -18.90 -18.06
CA ASP A 174 3.10 -19.17 -19.31
C ASP A 174 4.55 -18.67 -19.20
N SER A 175 5.46 -19.61 -18.97
CA SER A 175 6.90 -19.34 -18.84
C SER A 175 7.59 -18.96 -20.16
N THR A 176 6.89 -19.07 -21.29
CA THR A 176 7.42 -18.66 -22.61
C THR A 176 7.17 -17.17 -22.85
N LYS A 177 6.18 -16.59 -22.17
CA LYS A 177 5.79 -15.18 -22.29
C LYS A 177 6.27 -14.34 -21.10
N GLY A 178 6.35 -14.91 -19.91
CA GLY A 178 6.75 -14.20 -18.69
C GLY A 178 7.82 -14.95 -17.90
N SER A 179 8.72 -14.21 -17.25
CA SER A 179 9.71 -14.75 -16.32
C SER A 179 9.19 -14.68 -14.90
N LYS A 180 9.56 -15.67 -14.06
CA LYS A 180 9.31 -15.56 -12.62
C LYS A 180 10.14 -14.42 -12.05
N GLU A 181 9.59 -13.74 -11.06
CA GLU A 181 10.29 -12.69 -10.36
C GLU A 181 10.18 -12.88 -8.84
N LEU A 182 11.25 -12.59 -8.13
CA LEU A 182 11.25 -12.44 -6.67
C LEU A 182 11.35 -10.97 -6.33
N TYR A 183 10.60 -10.53 -5.34
CA TYR A 183 10.65 -9.15 -4.89
C TYR A 183 10.66 -9.01 -3.36
N LEU A 184 11.24 -7.89 -2.90
CA LEU A 184 11.17 -7.43 -1.53
C LEU A 184 11.01 -5.91 -1.53
N ARG A 185 9.96 -5.42 -0.90
CA ARG A 185 9.62 -4.01 -0.76
C ARG A 185 9.68 -3.66 0.72
N THR A 186 10.32 -2.56 1.07
CA THR A 186 10.47 -2.13 2.46
C THR A 186 10.15 -0.66 2.58
N ALA A 187 9.27 -0.28 3.51
CA ALA A 187 8.92 1.10 3.81
C ALA A 187 9.30 1.47 5.24
N PHE A 188 9.97 2.60 5.40
CA PHE A 188 10.26 3.23 6.69
C PHE A 188 9.67 4.63 6.70
N GLY A 189 8.98 4.99 7.78
CA GLY A 189 8.36 6.30 7.91
C GLY A 189 8.15 6.73 9.36
N THR A 190 7.78 8.00 9.51
CA THR A 190 7.43 8.61 10.80
C THR A 190 6.21 9.49 10.62
N THR A 191 5.21 9.31 11.49
CA THR A 191 3.98 10.10 11.46
C THR A 191 4.04 11.26 12.46
N PHE A 192 3.84 12.46 11.96
CA PHE A 192 3.65 13.68 12.74
C PHE A 192 2.18 14.05 12.69
N ALA A 193 1.52 14.09 13.84
CA ALA A 193 0.14 14.53 13.93
C ALA A 193 0.06 15.87 14.65
N ALA A 194 -0.85 16.72 14.21
CA ALA A 194 -1.16 17.97 14.88
C ALA A 194 -1.63 17.77 16.31
N ASN A 195 -2.18 17.92 17.12
CA ASN A 195 -2.77 17.66 18.42
C ASN A 195 -2.46 16.29 19.04
N ARG A 196 -1.19 15.87 19.11
CA ARG A 196 -0.74 14.65 19.82
C ARG A 196 -1.47 13.36 19.38
N GLY A 197 -1.63 13.15 18.10
CA GLY A 197 -2.27 11.96 17.53
C GLY A 197 -3.67 12.20 16.98
N PHE A 198 -4.25 13.37 17.20
CA PHE A 198 -5.51 13.76 16.60
C PHE A 198 -5.32 14.88 15.57
N GLY A 199 -6.22 14.95 14.59
CA GLY A 199 -6.17 15.95 13.54
C GLY A 199 -5.36 15.49 12.33
N ARG A 200 -4.96 16.44 11.49
CA ARG A 200 -4.22 16.15 10.27
C ARG A 200 -2.83 15.62 10.59
N SER A 201 -2.44 14.55 9.90
CA SER A 201 -1.13 13.92 10.00
C SER A 201 -0.30 14.16 8.76
N TRP A 202 1.01 14.15 8.96
CA TRP A 202 2.04 14.21 7.92
C TRP A 202 2.96 13.03 8.14
N THR A 203 3.15 12.23 7.11
CA THR A 203 3.97 11.03 7.19
C THR A 203 4.98 11.02 6.05
N PRO A 204 6.17 11.62 6.25
CA PRO A 204 7.29 11.37 5.37
C PRO A 204 7.72 9.91 5.51
N GLN A 205 7.94 9.25 4.38
CA GLN A 205 8.41 7.88 4.33
C GLN A 205 9.27 7.63 3.09
N VAL A 206 10.05 6.58 3.14
CA VAL A 206 10.87 6.13 2.03
C VAL A 206 10.68 4.63 1.84
N GLU A 207 10.51 4.20 0.59
CA GLU A 207 10.56 2.79 0.23
C GLU A 207 11.89 2.46 -0.44
N VAL A 208 12.33 1.23 -0.20
CA VAL A 208 13.38 0.57 -0.97
C VAL A 208 12.75 -0.67 -1.59
N LEU A 209 12.81 -0.73 -2.90
CA LEU A 209 12.24 -1.82 -3.69
C LEU A 209 13.40 -2.63 -4.27
N TRP A 210 13.29 -3.93 -4.17
CA TRP A 210 14.17 -4.88 -4.81
C TRP A 210 13.33 -5.89 -5.58
N ALA A 211 13.74 -6.16 -6.82
CA ALA A 211 13.17 -7.19 -7.65
C ALA A 211 14.29 -7.95 -8.38
N ARG A 212 14.04 -9.23 -8.70
CA ARG A 212 14.95 -10.07 -9.46
C ARG A 212 14.17 -11.03 -10.34
N PRO A 213 14.11 -10.76 -11.65
CA PRO A 213 13.61 -11.72 -12.63
C PRO A 213 14.48 -12.99 -12.68
N GLU A 214 13.88 -14.12 -13.01
CA GLU A 214 14.59 -15.38 -13.21
C GLU A 214 15.61 -15.25 -14.37
N GLY A 215 16.86 -15.52 -14.08
CA GLY A 215 17.97 -15.36 -15.06
C GLY A 215 18.40 -13.90 -15.30
N GLY A 216 17.73 -12.92 -14.68
CA GLY A 216 18.03 -11.50 -14.80
C GLY A 216 18.91 -10.96 -13.66
N SER A 217 19.28 -9.68 -13.79
CA SER A 217 19.97 -8.91 -12.75
C SER A 217 18.98 -8.36 -11.74
N SER A 218 19.45 -8.15 -10.50
CA SER A 218 18.63 -7.45 -9.49
C SER A 218 18.38 -6.01 -9.86
N GLU A 219 17.14 -5.57 -9.65
CA GLU A 219 16.69 -4.20 -9.80
C GLU A 219 16.45 -3.56 -8.44
N TRP A 220 16.85 -2.30 -8.32
CA TRP A 220 16.67 -1.54 -7.09
C TRP A 220 16.08 -0.18 -7.38
N ASP A 221 15.08 0.21 -6.59
CA ASP A 221 14.49 1.54 -6.62
C ASP A 221 14.41 2.12 -5.21
N VAL A 222 14.37 3.46 -5.15
CA VAL A 222 14.06 4.21 -3.91
C VAL A 222 12.87 5.12 -4.20
N VAL A 223 11.92 5.16 -3.25
CA VAL A 223 10.70 5.96 -3.40
C VAL A 223 10.55 6.89 -2.18
N PRO A 224 11.17 8.08 -2.20
CA PRO A 224 10.82 9.13 -1.24
C PRO A 224 9.40 9.61 -1.49
N GLN A 225 8.62 9.73 -0.40
CA GLN A 225 7.21 10.09 -0.47
C GLN A 225 6.73 10.82 0.78
N LEU A 226 5.64 11.55 0.64
CA LEU A 226 4.95 12.23 1.72
C LEU A 226 3.46 11.93 1.64
N GLN A 227 2.90 11.36 2.72
CA GLN A 227 1.47 11.21 2.91
C GLN A 227 0.94 12.31 3.82
N VAL A 228 -0.23 12.84 3.49
CA VAL A 228 -0.92 13.89 4.28
C VAL A 228 -2.39 13.52 4.44
N SER A 229 -2.92 13.61 5.66
CA SER A 229 -4.35 13.46 5.85
C SER A 229 -5.09 14.76 5.50
N LEU A 230 -6.10 14.64 4.63
CA LEU A 230 -6.99 15.75 4.25
C LEU A 230 -8.09 15.94 5.28
N SER A 231 -8.53 14.86 5.92
CA SER A 231 -9.56 14.89 6.97
C SER A 231 -8.95 14.89 8.37
N LYS A 232 -9.66 15.48 9.34
CA LYS A 232 -9.24 15.52 10.75
C LYS A 232 -9.25 14.13 11.42
N LEU A 233 -10.07 13.23 10.93
CA LEU A 233 -10.16 11.84 11.40
C LEU A 233 -9.26 10.89 10.63
N GLN A 234 -8.45 11.44 9.70
CA GLN A 234 -7.47 10.69 8.90
C GLN A 234 -8.08 9.59 7.99
N HIS A 235 -9.35 9.76 7.58
CA HIS A 235 -10.02 8.83 6.66
C HIS A 235 -9.72 9.11 5.19
N VAL A 236 -9.37 10.36 4.85
CA VAL A 236 -8.95 10.72 3.50
C VAL A 236 -7.52 11.18 3.54
N LEU A 237 -6.70 10.51 2.76
CA LEU A 237 -5.26 10.75 2.69
C LEU A 237 -4.86 10.96 1.23
N VAL A 238 -3.87 11.79 1.03
CA VAL A 238 -3.19 11.98 -0.26
C VAL A 238 -1.71 11.76 -0.03
N ALA A 239 -1.05 11.11 -0.98
CA ALA A 239 0.40 11.03 -0.99
C ALA A 239 0.96 11.42 -2.35
N GLY A 240 2.17 11.97 -2.33
CA GLY A 240 3.00 12.22 -3.51
C GLY A 240 4.38 11.64 -3.31
N GLY A 241 4.97 11.08 -4.36
CA GLY A 241 6.29 10.48 -4.31
C GLY A 241 6.93 10.38 -5.70
N VAL A 242 8.17 9.93 -5.72
CA VAL A 242 8.89 9.66 -6.96
C VAL A 242 9.63 8.33 -6.83
N ARG A 243 9.36 7.38 -7.72
CA ARG A 243 10.17 6.16 -7.86
C ARG A 243 11.43 6.51 -8.64
N ILE A 244 12.58 6.20 -8.08
CA ILE A 244 13.90 6.53 -8.64
C ILE A 244 14.70 5.24 -8.78
N PRO A 245 14.97 4.77 -10.02
CA PRO A 245 15.87 3.65 -10.25
C PRO A 245 17.27 3.92 -9.71
N VAL A 246 17.82 2.98 -8.92
CA VAL A 246 19.18 3.06 -8.38
C VAL A 246 20.20 2.51 -9.35
N ASN A 247 19.83 1.44 -10.06
CA ASN A 247 20.66 0.80 -11.10
C ASN A 247 19.91 0.74 -12.43
N ALA A 248 20.61 0.34 -13.51
CA ALA A 248 20.10 0.27 -14.89
C ALA A 248 19.45 1.60 -15.37
N ARG A 249 20.02 2.74 -14.95
CA ARG A 249 19.47 4.09 -15.19
C ARG A 249 19.41 4.50 -16.68
N GLY A 250 20.08 3.78 -17.57
CA GLY A 250 19.99 3.99 -19.01
C GLY A 250 18.73 3.42 -19.64
N GLU A 251 18.08 2.48 -18.96
CA GLU A 251 16.91 1.76 -19.44
C GLU A 251 15.66 2.05 -18.62
N ARG A 252 15.83 2.54 -17.38
CA ARG A 252 14.75 2.79 -16.42
C ARG A 252 14.69 4.27 -16.06
N HIS A 253 13.51 4.85 -16.11
CA HIS A 253 13.27 6.27 -15.86
C HIS A 253 12.55 6.50 -14.52
N PRO A 254 12.77 7.68 -13.89
CA PRO A 254 11.99 8.08 -12.74
C PRO A 254 10.50 8.17 -13.07
N GLU A 255 9.65 7.83 -12.08
CA GLU A 255 8.21 7.83 -12.18
C GLU A 255 7.61 8.69 -11.06
N ALA A 256 6.78 9.66 -11.42
CA ALA A 256 6.04 10.46 -10.45
C ALA A 256 4.78 9.71 -10.02
N LEU A 257 4.49 9.73 -8.72
CA LEU A 257 3.42 8.95 -8.10
C LEU A 257 2.54 9.85 -7.24
N VAL A 258 1.24 9.68 -7.36
CA VAL A 258 0.24 10.30 -6.48
C VAL A 258 -0.84 9.27 -6.16
N TYR A 259 -1.29 9.22 -4.91
CA TYR A 259 -2.53 8.50 -4.62
C TYR A 259 -3.49 9.35 -3.78
N LEU A 260 -4.78 9.01 -3.92
CA LEU A 260 -5.86 9.39 -3.03
C LEU A 260 -6.39 8.11 -2.36
N LEU A 261 -6.37 8.08 -1.03
CA LEU A 261 -6.85 6.98 -0.22
C LEU A 261 -8.07 7.42 0.57
N TRP A 262 -9.07 6.56 0.60
CA TRP A 262 -10.25 6.69 1.40
C TRP A 262 -10.46 5.43 2.24
N ASP A 263 -10.33 5.59 3.54
CA ASP A 263 -10.55 4.57 4.56
C ASP A 263 -11.90 4.81 5.24
N TRP A 264 -12.76 3.79 5.30
CA TRP A 264 -14.07 3.85 6.00
C TRP A 264 -14.13 2.92 7.21
N PHE A 265 -13.00 2.33 7.62
CA PHE A 265 -12.88 1.43 8.76
C PHE A 265 -13.93 0.30 8.77
N ASP A 266 -14.66 0.17 9.90
CA ASP A 266 -15.65 -0.90 10.09
C ASP A 266 -17.08 -0.51 9.63
N GLY A 267 -17.26 0.70 9.11
CA GLY A 267 -18.51 1.18 8.54
C GLY A 267 -18.90 0.46 7.25
N GLY A 268 -20.18 0.47 6.90
CA GLY A 268 -20.63 0.05 5.58
C GLY A 268 -20.12 0.98 4.48
N PHE A 269 -20.03 0.50 3.25
CA PHE A 269 -19.54 1.27 2.09
C PHE A 269 -20.22 2.65 1.91
N PHE A 270 -21.47 2.77 2.37
CA PHE A 270 -22.26 4.01 2.34
C PHE A 270 -22.40 4.68 3.72
N GLU A 271 -21.79 4.15 4.77
CA GLU A 271 -21.76 4.81 6.07
C GLU A 271 -20.63 5.83 6.12
N PHE A 272 -20.92 6.97 5.52
CA PHE A 272 -20.02 8.11 5.52
C PHE A 272 -19.93 8.71 6.94
N TRP A 273 -18.73 8.79 7.52
CA TRP A 273 -18.31 9.87 8.41
C TRP A 273 -19.27 10.21 9.56
N LYS A 274 -19.49 9.32 10.48
CA LYS A 274 -20.11 9.69 11.76
C LYS A 274 -19.10 10.29 12.71
#